data_01db636ee4ea776bf4405e52b9d8ebe1
#
_entry.id   01db636ee4ea776bf4405e52b9d8ebe1
#
_cell.length_a   1.000
_cell.length_b   1.000
_cell.length_c   1.000
_cell.angle_alpha   90.00
_cell.angle_beta   90.00
_cell.angle_gamma   90.00
#
_symmetry.space_group_name_H-M   'P 1'
#
loop_
_entity.id
_entity.type
_entity.pdbx_description
1 polymer ?
#
loop_
_entity_poly.entity_id
_entity_poly.type
_entity_poly.pdbx_seq_one_letter_code
_entity_poly.pdbx_strand_id
1 'polypeptide(L)'
;MTLVIFSLVTLLVASQGGWATQEDLSVSELLWRANKDVVHTQDEPLVMDDIAYDKDNEKNADQCTSRGCMWPKSSDGNVYVPYVIARHYSSRERSIIERGLTSFESVSCIRFVLRTNQRDYLSIQSNNGCYSYVGRRGNGQTLSLARQGCMYHSTVQHELLHALGFNHEQCRSDRDSHIRILWENIQSGWEYAFDKMNTLNMNTPYDYNSVMQYHRYAFSGNNKPTMQPIPNPNVSFGNASQMSKNDIARLNTLYKC
;
A
#
# COMPACT_ATOMS: atom_id res chain seq x y z
N MET A 1 24.23 71.62 12.61
CA MET A 1 24.66 70.47 11.80
C MET A 1 24.04 69.24 12.45
N THR A 2 22.92 68.77 11.90
CA THR A 2 22.16 67.63 12.45
C THR A 2 22.47 66.42 11.60
N LEU A 3 23.15 65.43 12.18
CA LEU A 3 23.46 64.16 11.52
C LEU A 3 22.20 63.27 11.47
N VAL A 4 21.69 62.96 10.31
CA VAL A 4 20.61 61.97 10.10
C VAL A 4 21.28 60.61 9.82
N ILE A 5 21.14 59.66 10.76
CA ILE A 5 21.61 58.28 10.61
C ILE A 5 20.48 57.51 9.92
N PHE A 6 20.69 57.09 8.67
CA PHE A 6 19.83 56.13 7.98
C PHE A 6 20.19 54.71 8.41
N SER A 7 19.31 54.08 9.19
CA SER A 7 19.39 52.63 9.49
C SER A 7 18.85 51.84 8.30
N LEU A 8 19.73 51.13 7.60
CA LEU A 8 19.33 50.13 6.62
C LEU A 8 18.84 48.88 7.37
N VAL A 9 17.54 48.65 7.35
CA VAL A 9 16.95 47.37 7.77
C VAL A 9 17.00 46.43 6.57
N THR A 10 17.97 45.52 6.55
CA THR A 10 17.99 44.39 5.60
C THR A 10 16.96 43.37 6.02
N LEU A 11 15.82 43.30 5.32
CA LEU A 11 14.88 42.18 5.42
C LEU A 11 15.54 40.95 4.79
N LEU A 12 16.01 40.04 5.63
CA LEU A 12 16.31 38.66 5.26
C LEU A 12 14.98 37.93 5.00
N VAL A 13 14.57 37.81 3.76
CA VAL A 13 13.52 36.91 3.32
C VAL A 13 14.13 35.50 3.36
N ALA A 14 13.95 34.80 4.47
CA ALA A 14 14.22 33.36 4.54
C ALA A 14 13.17 32.65 3.67
N SER A 15 13.57 32.21 2.47
CA SER A 15 12.78 31.26 1.69
C SER A 15 12.74 29.95 2.46
N GLN A 16 11.66 29.73 3.21
CA GLN A 16 11.35 28.43 3.77
C GLN A 16 10.90 27.51 2.63
N GLY A 17 11.86 26.94 1.92
CA GLY A 17 11.66 25.72 1.18
C GLY A 17 11.49 24.60 2.22
N GLY A 18 10.26 24.44 2.71
CA GLY A 18 9.93 23.33 3.60
C GLY A 18 10.11 22.03 2.83
N TRP A 19 11.12 21.27 3.19
CA TRP A 19 11.19 19.86 2.78
C TRP A 19 9.99 19.17 3.45
N ALA A 20 9.13 18.51 2.64
CA ALA A 20 8.05 17.70 3.17
C ALA A 20 8.62 16.73 4.20
N THR A 21 8.06 16.71 5.39
CA THR A 21 8.45 15.71 6.39
C THR A 21 8.03 14.34 5.88
N GLN A 22 8.67 13.28 6.34
CA GLN A 22 8.36 11.92 5.88
C GLN A 22 6.91 11.50 6.23
N GLU A 23 6.26 12.18 7.17
CA GLU A 23 4.84 12.01 7.53
C GLU A 23 3.88 12.65 6.50
N ASP A 24 4.37 13.56 5.65
CA ASP A 24 3.57 14.23 4.61
C ASP A 24 3.56 13.46 3.27
N LEU A 25 4.30 12.34 3.18
CA LEU A 25 4.38 11.54 1.96
C LEU A 25 3.16 10.62 1.80
N SER A 26 2.74 10.40 0.55
CA SER A 26 1.71 9.42 0.25
C SER A 26 2.20 7.99 0.50
N VAL A 27 1.26 7.05 0.69
CA VAL A 27 1.58 5.63 0.87
C VAL A 27 2.42 5.10 -0.29
N SER A 28 2.07 5.45 -1.53
CA SER A 28 2.79 5.00 -2.72
C SER A 28 4.24 5.50 -2.78
N GLU A 29 4.49 6.75 -2.36
CA GLU A 29 5.86 7.27 -2.27
C GLU A 29 6.65 6.60 -1.14
N LEU A 30 6.01 6.31 -0.01
CA LEU A 30 6.63 5.58 1.10
C LEU A 30 7.02 4.17 0.69
N LEU A 31 6.12 3.43 0.03
CA LEU A 31 6.38 2.08 -0.47
C LEU A 31 7.49 2.07 -1.51
N TRP A 32 7.42 2.97 -2.49
CA TRP A 32 8.48 3.10 -3.49
C TRP A 32 9.86 3.32 -2.86
N ARG A 33 9.97 4.23 -1.90
CA ARG A 33 11.25 4.50 -1.21
C ARG A 33 11.74 3.31 -0.40
N ALA A 34 10.82 2.55 0.20
CA ALA A 34 11.16 1.39 1.00
C ALA A 34 11.60 0.19 0.17
N ASN A 35 11.07 0.03 -1.06
CA ASN A 35 11.22 -1.19 -1.85
C ASN A 35 12.18 -1.07 -3.06
N LYS A 36 12.40 0.13 -3.62
CA LYS A 36 13.10 0.34 -4.90
C LYS A 36 14.51 -0.25 -4.99
N ASP A 37 15.24 -0.32 -3.88
CA ASP A 37 16.61 -0.80 -3.82
C ASP A 37 16.73 -2.14 -3.06
N VAL A 38 15.60 -2.79 -2.78
CA VAL A 38 15.58 -4.03 -2.01
C VAL A 38 16.00 -5.21 -2.88
N VAL A 39 16.94 -5.99 -2.35
CA VAL A 39 17.33 -7.29 -2.91
C VAL A 39 16.80 -8.36 -1.95
N HIS A 40 15.87 -9.18 -2.43
CA HIS A 40 15.32 -10.27 -1.64
C HIS A 40 16.25 -11.47 -1.61
N THR A 41 16.35 -12.12 -0.46
CA THR A 41 17.19 -13.31 -0.27
C THR A 41 16.47 -14.57 -0.78
N GLN A 42 17.24 -15.67 -0.94
CA GLN A 42 16.65 -16.95 -1.38
C GLN A 42 15.64 -17.53 -0.39
N ASP A 43 15.70 -17.15 0.88
CA ASP A 43 14.79 -17.63 1.93
C ASP A 43 13.48 -16.81 1.99
N GLU A 44 13.44 -15.64 1.35
CA GLU A 44 12.24 -14.83 1.21
C GLU A 44 11.35 -15.32 0.06
N PRO A 45 10.03 -15.02 0.06
CA PRO A 45 9.16 -15.28 -1.09
C PRO A 45 9.68 -14.53 -2.33
N LEU A 46 9.22 -14.91 -3.51
CA LEU A 46 9.36 -14.06 -4.67
C LEU A 46 8.53 -12.80 -4.44
N VAL A 47 9.18 -11.64 -4.32
CA VAL A 47 8.47 -10.37 -4.14
C VAL A 47 8.59 -9.57 -5.43
N MET A 48 7.45 -9.15 -5.94
CA MET A 48 7.35 -8.29 -7.11
C MET A 48 6.68 -7.00 -6.64
N ASP A 49 7.47 -5.93 -6.54
CA ASP A 49 7.08 -4.67 -5.94
C ASP A 49 6.82 -4.83 -4.42
N ASP A 50 5.56 -4.86 -3.98
CA ASP A 50 5.13 -5.11 -2.61
C ASP A 50 4.18 -6.32 -2.50
N ILE A 51 4.06 -7.13 -3.56
CA ILE A 51 3.28 -8.37 -3.55
C ILE A 51 4.21 -9.58 -3.51
N ALA A 52 3.98 -10.44 -2.51
CA ALA A 52 4.69 -11.70 -2.37
C ALA A 52 3.98 -12.83 -3.14
N TYR A 53 4.76 -13.68 -3.77
CA TYR A 53 4.32 -14.86 -4.52
C TYR A 53 5.02 -16.12 -4.01
N ASP A 54 4.35 -17.27 -4.13
CA ASP A 54 5.01 -18.55 -3.90
C ASP A 54 5.98 -18.85 -5.06
N LYS A 55 7.16 -19.38 -4.76
CA LYS A 55 8.21 -19.67 -5.76
C LYS A 55 7.76 -20.67 -6.83
N ASP A 56 6.80 -21.53 -6.52
CA ASP A 56 6.27 -22.54 -7.43
C ASP A 56 5.09 -22.03 -8.28
N ASN A 57 4.58 -20.84 -8.02
CA ASN A 57 3.48 -20.24 -8.75
C ASN A 57 3.99 -19.08 -9.62
N GLU A 58 4.37 -19.39 -10.85
CA GLU A 58 4.65 -18.35 -11.83
C GLU A 58 3.44 -17.41 -12.03
N LYS A 59 3.72 -16.12 -12.04
CA LYS A 59 3.09 -14.91 -12.62
C LYS A 59 1.63 -14.95 -13.13
N ASN A 60 0.84 -16.00 -12.91
CA ASN A 60 -0.53 -16.04 -13.36
C ASN A 60 -1.45 -15.38 -12.33
N ALA A 61 -1.94 -14.21 -12.74
CA ALA A 61 -2.89 -13.33 -12.08
C ALA A 61 -3.67 -13.99 -10.96
N ASP A 62 -3.48 -13.51 -9.76
CA ASP A 62 -4.14 -14.04 -8.59
C ASP A 62 -5.65 -13.76 -8.65
N GLN A 63 -6.41 -14.74 -9.11
CA GLN A 63 -7.86 -14.75 -8.94
C GLN A 63 -8.21 -15.17 -7.51
N CYS A 64 -7.74 -14.38 -6.55
CA CYS A 64 -7.86 -14.66 -5.14
C CYS A 64 -9.28 -15.12 -4.75
N THR A 65 -10.28 -14.39 -5.17
CA THR A 65 -11.69 -14.68 -4.85
C THR A 65 -12.20 -15.98 -5.48
N SER A 66 -11.77 -16.33 -6.70
CA SER A 66 -12.17 -17.58 -7.38
C SER A 66 -11.46 -18.82 -6.85
N ARG A 67 -10.31 -18.65 -6.21
CA ARG A 67 -9.52 -19.75 -5.61
C ARG A 67 -9.72 -19.96 -4.12
N GLY A 68 -10.67 -19.22 -3.50
CA GLY A 68 -10.98 -19.40 -2.09
C GLY A 68 -9.97 -18.79 -1.12
N CYS A 69 -9.23 -17.78 -1.53
CA CYS A 69 -8.23 -17.09 -0.69
C CYS A 69 -8.83 -16.07 0.28
N MET A 70 -10.12 -16.07 0.47
CA MET A 70 -10.80 -15.22 1.43
C MET A 70 -10.61 -15.72 2.85
N TRP A 71 -10.46 -14.81 3.79
CA TRP A 71 -10.57 -15.14 5.20
C TRP A 71 -12.03 -15.54 5.53
N PRO A 72 -12.26 -16.64 6.25
CA PRO A 72 -13.61 -17.13 6.46
C PRO A 72 -14.41 -16.23 7.39
N LYS A 73 -15.69 -16.06 7.07
CA LYS A 73 -16.64 -15.37 7.92
C LYS A 73 -17.13 -16.30 9.04
N SER A 74 -17.12 -15.83 10.27
CA SER A 74 -17.61 -16.54 11.44
C SER A 74 -19.13 -16.43 11.56
N SER A 75 -19.71 -17.27 12.40
CA SER A 75 -21.17 -17.33 12.62
C SER A 75 -21.75 -16.04 13.22
N ASP A 76 -20.93 -15.24 13.88
CA ASP A 76 -21.29 -13.92 14.43
C ASP A 76 -21.25 -12.79 13.40
N GLY A 77 -20.92 -13.10 12.14
CA GLY A 77 -20.85 -12.15 11.07
C GLY A 77 -19.51 -11.41 10.93
N ASN A 78 -18.54 -11.66 11.82
CA ASN A 78 -17.21 -11.08 11.72
C ASN A 78 -16.24 -11.99 10.95
N VAL A 79 -15.17 -11.38 10.45
CA VAL A 79 -14.05 -12.08 9.82
C VAL A 79 -12.83 -11.91 10.72
N TYR A 80 -12.45 -12.99 11.38
CA TYR A 80 -11.30 -12.97 12.28
C TYR A 80 -10.02 -13.32 11.54
N VAL A 81 -9.05 -12.43 11.59
CA VAL A 81 -7.71 -12.58 10.99
C VAL A 81 -6.69 -12.68 12.12
N PRO A 82 -6.22 -13.88 12.46
CA PRO A 82 -5.22 -14.05 13.50
C PRO A 82 -3.87 -13.46 13.08
N TYR A 83 -3.15 -12.82 14.00
CA TYR A 83 -1.82 -12.29 13.73
C TYR A 83 -0.84 -12.49 14.88
N VAL A 84 0.44 -12.42 14.54
CA VAL A 84 1.55 -12.26 15.48
C VAL A 84 2.43 -11.11 15.02
N ILE A 85 2.94 -10.32 15.97
CA ILE A 85 3.92 -9.27 15.68
C ILE A 85 5.26 -9.74 16.25
N ALA A 86 6.29 -9.73 15.41
CA ALA A 86 7.63 -10.13 15.80
C ALA A 86 8.16 -9.28 16.98
N ARG A 87 8.96 -9.92 17.82
CA ARG A 87 9.43 -9.31 19.10
C ARG A 87 10.43 -8.18 18.90
N HIS A 88 11.07 -8.10 17.75
CA HIS A 88 12.09 -7.09 17.44
C HIS A 88 11.55 -5.68 17.21
N TYR A 89 10.23 -5.51 17.03
CA TYR A 89 9.63 -4.18 16.95
C TYR A 89 9.64 -3.48 18.32
N SER A 90 10.06 -2.23 18.33
CA SER A 90 9.95 -1.35 19.50
C SER A 90 8.49 -1.09 19.86
N SER A 91 8.25 -0.56 21.07
CA SER A 91 6.90 -0.20 21.51
C SER A 91 6.23 0.82 20.58
N ARG A 92 6.96 1.80 20.04
CA ARG A 92 6.45 2.79 19.07
C ARG A 92 6.05 2.11 17.75
N GLU A 93 6.92 1.27 17.19
CA GLU A 93 6.64 0.55 15.94
C GLU A 93 5.45 -0.38 16.10
N ARG A 94 5.38 -1.11 17.20
CA ARG A 94 4.25 -1.96 17.55
C ARG A 94 2.95 -1.16 17.63
N SER A 95 2.95 0.02 18.27
CA SER A 95 1.78 0.90 18.33
C SER A 95 1.31 1.37 16.96
N ILE A 96 2.23 1.62 16.01
CA ILE A 96 1.87 1.97 14.61
C ILE A 96 1.17 0.79 13.95
N ILE A 97 1.73 -0.43 14.07
CA ILE A 97 1.16 -1.65 13.52
C ILE A 97 -0.24 -1.91 14.11
N GLU A 98 -0.37 -1.87 15.43
CA GLU A 98 -1.64 -2.10 16.14
C GLU A 98 -2.71 -1.07 15.75
N ARG A 99 -2.34 0.20 15.59
CA ARG A 99 -3.25 1.24 15.09
C ARG A 99 -3.71 0.95 13.65
N GLY A 100 -2.84 0.42 12.78
CA GLY A 100 -3.22 -0.03 11.45
C GLY A 100 -4.23 -1.18 11.51
N LEU A 101 -3.98 -2.20 12.32
CA LEU A 101 -4.88 -3.34 12.52
C LEU A 101 -6.25 -2.91 13.05
N THR A 102 -6.29 -2.09 14.10
CA THR A 102 -7.55 -1.64 14.73
C THR A 102 -8.35 -0.68 13.87
N SER A 103 -7.72 0.01 12.91
CA SER A 103 -8.41 0.93 12.01
C SER A 103 -9.50 0.26 11.14
N PHE A 104 -9.44 -1.04 10.93
CA PHE A 104 -10.45 -1.80 10.19
C PHE A 104 -11.71 -2.10 10.99
N GLU A 105 -11.60 -2.16 12.33
CA GLU A 105 -12.70 -2.59 13.20
C GLU A 105 -13.87 -1.62 13.20
N SER A 106 -13.59 -0.33 13.12
CA SER A 106 -14.61 0.73 13.14
C SER A 106 -15.37 0.90 11.83
N VAL A 107 -14.83 0.34 10.72
CA VAL A 107 -15.33 0.58 9.34
C VAL A 107 -15.77 -0.69 8.63
N SER A 108 -15.56 -1.86 9.23
CA SER A 108 -15.85 -3.16 8.59
C SER A 108 -16.16 -4.25 9.62
N CYS A 109 -16.44 -5.46 9.15
CA CYS A 109 -16.54 -6.66 9.99
C CYS A 109 -15.20 -7.41 10.15
N ILE A 110 -14.09 -6.84 9.71
CA ILE A 110 -12.77 -7.43 9.88
C ILE A 110 -12.29 -7.21 11.32
N ARG A 111 -11.80 -8.29 11.95
CA ARG A 111 -11.28 -8.29 13.32
C ARG A 111 -9.90 -8.95 13.31
N PHE A 112 -8.86 -8.15 13.46
CA PHE A 112 -7.53 -8.68 13.67
C PHE A 112 -7.37 -9.09 15.13
N VAL A 113 -7.01 -10.36 15.38
CA VAL A 113 -6.91 -10.92 16.73
C VAL A 113 -5.56 -11.55 16.98
N LEU A 114 -5.05 -11.44 18.20
CA LEU A 114 -3.81 -12.12 18.55
C LEU A 114 -3.96 -13.63 18.37
N ARG A 115 -3.02 -14.24 17.65
CA ARG A 115 -2.99 -15.68 17.41
C ARG A 115 -2.77 -16.45 18.72
N THR A 116 -3.55 -17.50 18.90
CA THR A 116 -3.32 -18.51 19.95
C THR A 116 -2.85 -19.81 19.30
N ASN A 117 -3.74 -20.53 18.62
CA ASN A 117 -3.48 -21.83 17.99
C ASN A 117 -4.00 -21.92 16.55
N GLN A 118 -4.52 -20.82 15.98
CA GLN A 118 -5.05 -20.83 14.62
C GLN A 118 -3.95 -21.21 13.64
N ARG A 119 -4.32 -22.09 12.68
CA ARG A 119 -3.41 -22.55 11.63
C ARG A 119 -3.03 -21.42 10.68
N ASP A 120 -4.04 -20.70 10.21
CA ASP A 120 -3.88 -19.60 9.26
C ASP A 120 -3.77 -18.29 10.02
N TYR A 121 -2.72 -17.53 9.76
CA TYR A 121 -2.46 -16.26 10.45
C TYR A 121 -1.47 -15.38 9.68
N LEU A 122 -1.45 -14.09 9.99
CA LEU A 122 -0.45 -13.15 9.52
C LEU A 122 0.76 -13.14 10.47
N SER A 123 1.95 -13.37 9.92
CA SER A 123 3.22 -13.24 10.63
C SER A 123 3.85 -11.89 10.25
N ILE A 124 3.62 -10.87 11.09
CA ILE A 124 4.13 -9.51 10.85
C ILE A 124 5.60 -9.47 11.25
N GLN A 125 6.47 -9.32 10.25
CA GLN A 125 7.93 -9.42 10.34
C GLN A 125 8.59 -8.17 9.78
N SER A 126 9.85 -7.91 10.17
CA SER A 126 10.69 -6.90 9.53
C SER A 126 11.72 -7.59 8.63
N ASN A 127 11.30 -7.98 7.45
CA ASN A 127 12.18 -8.44 6.40
C ASN A 127 12.63 -7.24 5.53
N ASN A 128 13.18 -7.52 4.34
CA ASN A 128 13.59 -6.48 3.41
C ASN A 128 12.38 -5.90 2.68
N GLY A 129 12.04 -4.63 2.95
CA GLY A 129 10.91 -3.92 2.34
C GLY A 129 9.56 -4.13 2.99
N CYS A 130 8.54 -3.53 2.39
CA CYS A 130 7.14 -3.66 2.73
C CYS A 130 6.51 -4.59 1.70
N TYR A 131 5.88 -5.68 2.12
CA TYR A 131 5.16 -6.56 1.20
C TYR A 131 4.18 -7.48 1.91
N SER A 132 3.19 -7.94 1.17
CA SER A 132 2.24 -8.94 1.62
C SER A 132 1.83 -9.89 0.49
N TYR A 133 1.36 -11.08 0.85
CA TYR A 133 0.61 -11.93 -0.07
C TYR A 133 -0.80 -11.37 -0.28
N VAL A 134 -1.35 -11.58 -1.47
CA VAL A 134 -2.76 -11.26 -1.74
C VAL A 134 -3.67 -12.37 -1.21
N GLY A 135 -4.53 -12.02 -0.25
CA GLY A 135 -5.47 -12.93 0.39
C GLY A 135 -4.86 -13.91 1.37
N ARG A 136 -5.69 -14.87 1.84
CA ARG A 136 -5.31 -15.93 2.76
C ARG A 136 -4.64 -17.08 2.00
N ARG A 137 -3.39 -17.40 2.37
CA ARG A 137 -2.60 -18.47 1.74
C ARG A 137 -2.75 -19.84 2.41
N GLY A 138 -3.30 -19.87 3.62
CA GLY A 138 -3.22 -21.03 4.49
C GLY A 138 -1.90 -21.09 5.26
N ASN A 139 -1.93 -21.66 6.47
CA ASN A 139 -0.82 -21.63 7.41
C ASN A 139 -0.40 -20.21 7.81
N GLY A 140 0.79 -20.05 8.39
CA GLY A 140 1.36 -18.73 8.66
C GLY A 140 1.89 -18.10 7.37
N GLN A 141 1.46 -16.89 7.06
CA GLN A 141 1.96 -16.10 5.92
C GLN A 141 2.65 -14.82 6.38
N THR A 142 3.76 -14.49 5.75
CA THR A 142 4.52 -13.28 6.07
C THR A 142 3.80 -12.05 5.55
N LEU A 143 3.74 -11.01 6.40
CA LEU A 143 3.49 -9.62 6.05
C LEU A 143 4.71 -8.84 6.52
N SER A 144 5.50 -8.32 5.58
CA SER A 144 6.72 -7.60 5.91
C SER A 144 6.47 -6.11 6.09
N LEU A 145 6.94 -5.60 7.21
CA LEU A 145 6.97 -4.17 7.50
C LEU A 145 8.38 -3.83 7.99
N ALA A 146 9.31 -3.58 7.07
CA ALA A 146 10.67 -3.20 7.42
C ALA A 146 10.67 -2.02 8.39
N ARG A 147 11.45 -2.13 9.48
CA ARG A 147 11.54 -1.08 10.51
C ARG A 147 12.02 0.25 9.92
N GLN A 148 12.82 0.17 8.86
CA GLN A 148 13.25 1.34 8.09
C GLN A 148 12.39 1.42 6.81
N GLY A 149 11.49 2.40 6.74
CA GLY A 149 10.71 2.71 5.55
C GLY A 149 9.23 2.31 5.58
N CYS A 150 8.81 1.29 6.39
CA CYS A 150 7.43 0.80 6.37
C CYS A 150 6.59 1.19 7.59
N MET A 151 7.16 1.88 8.58
CA MET A 151 6.48 2.17 9.86
C MET A 151 5.55 3.38 9.76
N TYR A 152 4.56 3.33 8.85
CA TYR A 152 3.53 4.34 8.67
C TYR A 152 2.14 3.71 8.70
N HIS A 153 1.17 4.44 9.23
CA HIS A 153 -0.22 3.97 9.33
C HIS A 153 -0.79 3.54 7.96
N SER A 154 -0.56 4.36 6.93
CA SER A 154 -1.02 4.09 5.57
C SER A 154 -0.38 2.84 4.95
N THR A 155 0.92 2.63 5.18
CA THR A 155 1.64 1.44 4.72
C THR A 155 1.09 0.17 5.38
N VAL A 156 0.82 0.22 6.69
CA VAL A 156 0.21 -0.92 7.40
C VAL A 156 -1.17 -1.23 6.82
N GLN A 157 -2.02 -0.21 6.56
CA GLN A 157 -3.33 -0.41 5.94
C GLN A 157 -3.22 -1.02 4.54
N HIS A 158 -2.25 -0.56 3.72
CA HIS A 158 -2.00 -1.05 2.37
C HIS A 158 -1.66 -2.55 2.38
N GLU A 159 -0.67 -2.95 3.16
CA GLU A 159 -0.25 -4.35 3.26
C GLU A 159 -1.34 -5.27 3.83
N LEU A 160 -2.15 -4.76 4.75
CA LEU A 160 -3.30 -5.48 5.28
C LEU A 160 -4.41 -5.65 4.23
N LEU A 161 -4.62 -4.67 3.33
CA LEU A 161 -5.57 -4.81 2.21
C LEU A 161 -5.10 -5.88 1.23
N HIS A 162 -3.80 -5.98 0.93
CA HIS A 162 -3.26 -7.12 0.18
C HIS A 162 -3.59 -8.42 0.88
N ALA A 163 -3.29 -8.56 2.17
CA ALA A 163 -3.61 -9.76 2.94
C ALA A 163 -5.11 -10.09 2.97
N LEU A 164 -5.98 -9.10 2.74
CA LEU A 164 -7.42 -9.25 2.63
C LEU A 164 -7.92 -9.49 1.19
N GLY A 165 -7.03 -9.60 0.20
CA GLY A 165 -7.37 -9.99 -1.17
C GLY A 165 -7.41 -8.86 -2.19
N PHE A 166 -6.89 -7.68 -1.88
CA PHE A 166 -6.87 -6.53 -2.80
C PHE A 166 -5.55 -6.44 -3.55
N ASN A 167 -5.63 -6.16 -4.84
CA ASN A 167 -4.52 -5.78 -5.70
C ASN A 167 -4.47 -4.25 -5.84
N HIS A 168 -3.43 -3.76 -6.53
CA HIS A 168 -3.28 -2.33 -6.81
C HIS A 168 -4.39 -1.79 -7.70
N GLU A 169 -4.75 -0.53 -7.47
CA GLU A 169 -5.83 0.13 -8.21
C GLU A 169 -5.49 0.30 -9.70
N GLN A 170 -4.21 0.60 -10.05
CA GLN A 170 -3.76 0.71 -11.44
C GLN A 170 -3.76 -0.62 -12.21
N CYS A 171 -3.90 -1.75 -11.52
CA CYS A 171 -3.99 -3.08 -12.13
C CYS A 171 -5.44 -3.53 -12.36
N ARG A 172 -6.44 -2.72 -12.02
CA ARG A 172 -7.86 -3.06 -12.23
C ARG A 172 -8.16 -3.37 -13.69
N SER A 173 -9.10 -4.29 -13.90
CA SER A 173 -9.55 -4.70 -15.23
C SER A 173 -10.07 -3.55 -16.10
N ASP A 174 -10.67 -2.52 -15.48
CA ASP A 174 -11.25 -1.33 -16.14
C ASP A 174 -10.33 -0.10 -16.12
N ARG A 175 -9.07 -0.21 -15.64
CA ARG A 175 -8.14 0.91 -15.44
C ARG A 175 -7.92 1.76 -16.72
N ASP A 176 -7.94 1.13 -17.92
CA ASP A 176 -7.69 1.83 -19.18
C ASP A 176 -8.80 2.84 -19.55
N SER A 177 -9.95 2.79 -18.87
CA SER A 177 -10.98 3.82 -18.97
C SER A 177 -10.71 5.04 -18.10
N HIS A 178 -9.72 4.98 -17.21
CA HIS A 178 -9.43 5.98 -16.19
C HIS A 178 -8.01 6.51 -16.23
N ILE A 179 -7.04 5.67 -16.56
CA ILE A 179 -5.63 6.04 -16.68
C ILE A 179 -5.04 5.48 -17.98
N ARG A 180 -4.12 6.23 -18.55
CA ARG A 180 -3.21 5.78 -19.61
C ARG A 180 -1.87 5.42 -18.99
N ILE A 181 -1.34 4.24 -19.31
CA ILE A 181 0.04 3.87 -18.98
C ILE A 181 0.97 4.40 -20.07
N LEU A 182 2.01 5.06 -19.66
CA LEU A 182 3.06 5.64 -20.51
C LEU A 182 4.28 4.70 -20.47
N TRP A 183 4.14 3.58 -21.17
CA TRP A 183 5.09 2.45 -21.15
C TRP A 183 6.54 2.88 -21.44
N GLU A 184 6.72 3.88 -22.30
CA GLU A 184 8.01 4.45 -22.68
C GLU A 184 8.76 5.13 -21.52
N ASN A 185 8.09 5.41 -20.43
CA ASN A 185 8.65 6.04 -19.24
C ASN A 185 8.94 5.06 -18.11
N ILE A 186 8.48 3.81 -18.23
CA ILE A 186 8.69 2.79 -17.21
C ILE A 186 10.13 2.29 -17.27
N GLN A 187 10.75 2.12 -16.12
CA GLN A 187 12.06 1.49 -16.00
C GLN A 187 11.99 0.05 -16.53
N SER A 188 12.92 -0.29 -17.40
CA SER A 188 12.99 -1.64 -17.98
C SER A 188 12.99 -2.73 -16.89
N GLY A 189 12.12 -3.71 -17.07
CA GLY A 189 11.93 -4.82 -16.12
C GLY A 189 10.84 -4.59 -15.08
N TRP A 190 10.21 -3.38 -15.02
CA TRP A 190 9.13 -3.06 -14.10
C TRP A 190 7.75 -2.94 -14.79
N GLU A 191 7.66 -3.32 -16.06
CA GLU A 191 6.41 -3.25 -16.83
C GLU A 191 5.30 -4.11 -16.21
N TYR A 192 5.65 -5.23 -15.59
CA TYR A 192 4.71 -6.13 -14.92
C TYR A 192 3.90 -5.47 -13.80
N ALA A 193 4.43 -4.42 -13.14
CA ALA A 193 3.72 -3.67 -12.09
C ALA A 193 2.47 -2.94 -12.61
N PHE A 194 2.32 -2.90 -13.94
CA PHE A 194 1.19 -2.29 -14.63
C PHE A 194 0.34 -3.30 -15.41
N ASP A 195 0.55 -4.60 -15.23
CA ASP A 195 -0.27 -5.62 -15.86
C ASP A 195 -1.71 -5.55 -15.33
N LYS A 196 -2.68 -5.63 -16.24
CA LYS A 196 -4.08 -5.68 -15.83
C LYS A 196 -4.44 -7.04 -15.26
N MET A 197 -5.16 -7.01 -14.17
CA MET A 197 -5.71 -8.20 -13.52
C MET A 197 -7.21 -8.30 -13.76
N ASN A 198 -7.73 -9.52 -13.76
CA ASN A 198 -9.18 -9.76 -13.84
C ASN A 198 -9.81 -9.54 -12.44
N THR A 199 -9.95 -8.26 -12.06
CA THR A 199 -10.42 -7.88 -10.73
C THR A 199 -11.94 -7.89 -10.62
N LEU A 200 -12.45 -8.18 -9.43
CA LEU A 200 -13.84 -7.91 -9.05
C LEU A 200 -13.95 -6.44 -8.62
N ASN A 201 -14.49 -5.60 -9.49
CA ASN A 201 -14.57 -4.16 -9.21
C ASN A 201 -15.77 -3.79 -8.30
N MET A 202 -16.65 -4.75 -7.96
CA MET A 202 -17.76 -4.64 -7.00
C MET A 202 -18.69 -3.44 -7.25
N ASN A 203 -18.87 -3.06 -8.52
CA ASN A 203 -19.62 -1.88 -8.97
C ASN A 203 -19.14 -0.57 -8.32
N THR A 204 -17.90 -0.52 -7.85
CA THR A 204 -17.30 0.72 -7.35
C THR A 204 -16.52 1.42 -8.46
N PRO A 205 -16.56 2.76 -8.52
CA PRO A 205 -15.76 3.51 -9.49
C PRO A 205 -14.27 3.29 -9.27
N TYR A 206 -13.45 3.55 -10.31
CA TYR A 206 -12.01 3.67 -10.18
C TYR A 206 -11.69 4.78 -9.17
N ASP A 207 -10.77 4.50 -8.24
CA ASP A 207 -10.52 5.41 -7.12
C ASP A 207 -9.09 5.98 -7.14
N TYR A 208 -8.97 7.19 -7.63
CA TYR A 208 -7.72 7.94 -7.63
C TYR A 208 -7.16 8.23 -6.21
N ASN A 209 -8.01 8.12 -5.18
CA ASN A 209 -7.64 8.35 -3.78
C ASN A 209 -7.50 7.04 -2.98
N SER A 210 -7.56 5.89 -3.65
CA SER A 210 -7.33 4.60 -3.00
C SER A 210 -5.94 4.54 -2.38
N VAL A 211 -5.84 3.95 -1.19
CA VAL A 211 -4.55 3.63 -0.57
C VAL A 211 -3.76 2.60 -1.39
N MET A 212 -4.43 1.89 -2.33
CA MET A 212 -3.85 0.93 -3.27
C MET A 212 -3.46 1.55 -4.61
N GLN A 213 -3.61 2.88 -4.81
CA GLN A 213 -3.28 3.57 -6.05
C GLN A 213 -1.85 4.13 -6.01
N TYR A 214 -1.03 3.74 -6.97
CA TYR A 214 0.33 4.28 -7.11
C TYR A 214 0.35 5.73 -7.57
N HIS A 215 1.42 6.44 -7.21
CA HIS A 215 1.63 7.82 -7.65
C HIS A 215 2.04 7.89 -9.12
N ARG A 216 1.84 9.07 -9.71
CA ARG A 216 2.04 9.37 -11.14
C ARG A 216 3.38 8.91 -11.72
N TYR A 217 4.43 8.87 -10.93
CA TYR A 217 5.81 8.58 -11.36
C TYR A 217 6.32 7.22 -10.88
N ALA A 218 5.44 6.36 -10.39
CA ALA A 218 5.83 5.03 -9.92
C ALA A 218 6.59 4.27 -11.02
N PHE A 219 7.71 3.67 -10.66
CA PHE A 219 8.60 2.92 -11.56
C PHE A 219 9.13 3.69 -12.78
N SER A 220 9.22 5.03 -12.69
CA SER A 220 9.77 5.84 -13.79
C SER A 220 11.28 5.63 -13.96
N GLY A 221 11.69 5.28 -15.17
CA GLY A 221 13.11 5.16 -15.55
C GLY A 221 13.75 6.47 -16.03
N ASN A 222 12.95 7.54 -16.24
CA ASN A 222 13.41 8.78 -16.86
C ASN A 222 12.86 10.04 -16.17
N ASN A 223 12.31 9.92 -14.96
CA ASN A 223 11.68 10.99 -14.18
C ASN A 223 10.46 11.64 -14.87
N LYS A 224 9.85 10.97 -15.84
CA LYS A 224 8.57 11.38 -16.44
C LYS A 224 7.42 10.55 -15.88
N PRO A 225 6.16 11.04 -15.98
CA PRO A 225 4.99 10.27 -15.57
C PRO A 225 4.93 8.90 -16.25
N THR A 226 4.59 7.87 -15.50
CA THR A 226 4.27 6.51 -15.99
C THR A 226 2.77 6.30 -16.11
N MET A 227 1.98 7.13 -15.43
CA MET A 227 0.51 7.10 -15.49
C MET A 227 -0.04 8.49 -15.73
N GLN A 228 -1.09 8.58 -16.54
CA GLN A 228 -1.81 9.81 -16.83
C GLN A 228 -3.32 9.56 -16.72
N PRO A 229 -4.06 10.32 -15.90
CA PRO A 229 -5.53 10.24 -15.86
C PRO A 229 -6.16 10.65 -17.17
N ILE A 230 -7.29 10.01 -17.51
CA ILE A 230 -8.11 10.32 -18.67
C ILE A 230 -9.59 10.45 -18.26
N PRO A 231 -10.37 11.30 -18.91
CA PRO A 231 -9.96 12.24 -19.96
C PRO A 231 -9.21 13.49 -19.46
N ASN A 232 -9.24 13.79 -18.16
CA ASN A 232 -8.59 14.97 -17.59
C ASN A 232 -7.21 14.61 -17.01
N PRO A 233 -6.09 15.00 -17.66
CA PRO A 233 -4.73 14.65 -17.21
C PRO A 233 -4.31 15.36 -15.90
N ASN A 234 -5.07 16.36 -15.44
CA ASN A 234 -4.77 17.15 -14.25
C ASN A 234 -5.39 16.58 -12.96
N VAL A 235 -6.10 15.46 -13.05
CA VAL A 235 -6.61 14.79 -11.84
C VAL A 235 -5.43 14.41 -10.95
N SER A 236 -5.51 14.80 -9.67
CA SER A 236 -4.54 14.38 -8.66
C SER A 236 -4.84 12.96 -8.21
N PHE A 237 -3.81 12.14 -8.06
CA PHE A 237 -3.96 10.75 -7.61
C PHE A 237 -2.67 10.21 -6.97
N GLY A 238 -2.79 9.08 -6.26
CA GLY A 238 -1.67 8.41 -5.61
C GLY A 238 -1.13 9.18 -4.39
N ASN A 239 -1.97 10.03 -3.79
CA ASN A 239 -1.61 10.88 -2.64
C ASN A 239 -2.26 10.41 -1.33
N ALA A 240 -2.78 9.18 -1.31
CA ALA A 240 -3.48 8.67 -0.13
C ALA A 240 -2.55 8.53 1.08
N SER A 241 -3.06 8.90 2.26
CA SER A 241 -2.41 8.71 3.56
C SER A 241 -3.19 7.75 4.47
N GLN A 242 -4.31 7.21 3.99
CA GLN A 242 -5.16 6.21 4.65
C GLN A 242 -6.17 5.63 3.66
N MET A 243 -6.86 4.55 4.05
CA MET A 243 -7.96 3.97 3.28
C MET A 243 -9.00 5.02 2.89
N SER A 244 -9.38 5.03 1.62
CA SER A 244 -10.47 5.86 1.11
C SER A 244 -11.85 5.30 1.50
N LYS A 245 -12.90 6.09 1.26
CA LYS A 245 -14.28 5.60 1.39
C LYS A 245 -14.58 4.45 0.42
N ASN A 246 -13.99 4.45 -0.77
CA ASN A 246 -14.16 3.36 -1.73
C ASN A 246 -13.39 2.11 -1.34
N ASP A 247 -12.18 2.23 -0.76
CA ASP A 247 -11.46 1.08 -0.19
C ASP A 247 -12.31 0.38 0.87
N ILE A 248 -12.91 1.16 1.79
CA ILE A 248 -13.79 0.66 2.83
C ILE A 248 -15.06 0.02 2.23
N ALA A 249 -15.69 0.67 1.24
CA ALA A 249 -16.89 0.14 0.59
C ALA A 249 -16.61 -1.20 -0.11
N ARG A 250 -15.47 -1.31 -0.81
CA ARG A 250 -15.03 -2.55 -1.47
C ARG A 250 -14.77 -3.66 -0.46
N LEU A 251 -14.07 -3.34 0.61
CA LEU A 251 -13.79 -4.28 1.69
C LEU A 251 -15.10 -4.83 2.29
N ASN A 252 -16.05 -3.96 2.58
CA ASN A 252 -17.34 -4.34 3.12
C ASN A 252 -18.19 -5.16 2.12
N THR A 253 -18.12 -4.82 0.84
CA THR A 253 -18.81 -5.59 -0.23
C THR A 253 -18.18 -6.97 -0.40
N LEU A 254 -16.84 -7.06 -0.45
CA LEU A 254 -16.12 -8.31 -0.64
C LEU A 254 -16.40 -9.30 0.50
N TYR A 255 -16.39 -8.81 1.73
CA TYR A 255 -16.62 -9.64 2.92
C TYR A 255 -18.07 -9.67 3.38
N LYS A 256 -18.99 -8.98 2.66
CA LYS A 256 -20.42 -8.90 3.00
C LYS A 256 -20.66 -8.42 4.44
N CYS A 257 -19.88 -7.41 4.84
CA CYS A 257 -20.10 -6.74 6.11
C CYS A 257 -21.39 -5.90 6.02
#